data_1aac3f6d8c04f36b49822690193e6d37
#
_entry.id   1aac3f6d8c04f36b49822690193e6d37
#
_cell.length_a   1.000
_cell.length_b   1.000
_cell.length_c   1.000
_cell.angle_alpha   90.00
_cell.angle_beta   90.00
_cell.angle_gamma   90.00
#
_symmetry.space_group_name_H-M   'P 1'
#
loop_
_entity.id
_entity.type
_entity.pdbx_description
1 polymer ?
#
loop_
_entity_poly.entity_id
_entity_poly.type
_entity_poly.pdbx_seq_one_letter_code
_entity_poly.pdbx_strand_id
1 'polypeptide(L)'
;MNKGTKKVTMQDIADIVGVSKMTISKCFQGNADISQEMKNKIMSVAKEIGYVYSKKTKTHITVLAPSTFLDSNEEFYSGLFKRLNESSTIRNIVLNLIVVKTIDEQEIINHHSFDSVDGIIILGQLPRPFIEQIVSFNIPTICVDFIYRNIELDTITSNNFNASYNLTSYLIDHGHREIGFIGKLNSTISINDRYLGYYKALMENNIKLNEKYLIEDRNDYGEISDIVLPKKLPTAFVCNNDHIAYLLIEKLKSMNINVEDIQKATGLPIEEIEKL
;
A
#
# COMPACT_ATOMS: atom_id res chain seq x y z
N MET A 1 1.11 -45.27 -11.27
CA MET A 1 1.25 -44.15 -12.23
C MET A 1 -0.17 -43.59 -12.48
N ASN A 2 -0.59 -42.62 -11.68
CA ASN A 2 -1.86 -41.92 -11.92
C ASN A 2 -1.55 -40.75 -12.88
N LYS A 3 -1.95 -40.90 -14.15
CA LYS A 3 -1.98 -39.77 -15.08
C LYS A 3 -3.06 -38.79 -14.60
N GLY A 4 -2.65 -37.69 -13.99
CA GLY A 4 -3.56 -36.59 -13.67
C GLY A 4 -4.26 -36.16 -14.98
N THR A 5 -5.56 -36.26 -15.01
CA THR A 5 -6.41 -35.76 -16.11
C THR A 5 -6.22 -34.25 -16.18
N LYS A 6 -5.61 -33.74 -17.25
CA LYS A 6 -5.41 -32.30 -17.49
C LYS A 6 -6.78 -31.63 -17.45
N LYS A 7 -6.98 -30.73 -16.52
CA LYS A 7 -8.24 -29.99 -16.33
C LYS A 7 -8.49 -29.12 -17.57
N VAL A 8 -9.63 -29.32 -18.23
CA VAL A 8 -10.03 -28.55 -19.40
C VAL A 8 -10.27 -27.09 -19.02
N THR A 9 -9.72 -26.18 -19.83
CA THR A 9 -9.74 -24.73 -19.56
C THR A 9 -10.53 -23.95 -20.63
N MET A 10 -10.85 -22.69 -20.37
CA MET A 10 -11.44 -21.79 -21.38
C MET A 10 -10.48 -21.56 -22.56
N GLN A 11 -9.17 -21.70 -22.37
CA GLN A 11 -8.19 -21.59 -23.45
C GLN A 11 -8.33 -22.75 -24.43
N ASP A 12 -8.54 -23.97 -23.95
CA ASP A 12 -8.74 -25.13 -24.81
C ASP A 12 -9.98 -24.96 -25.69
N ILE A 13 -11.06 -24.35 -25.17
CA ILE A 13 -12.25 -24.00 -25.96
C ILE A 13 -11.92 -22.92 -27.00
N ALA A 14 -11.17 -21.88 -26.58
CA ALA A 14 -10.80 -20.76 -27.43
C ALA A 14 -9.96 -21.25 -28.65
N ASP A 15 -9.03 -22.14 -28.42
CA ASP A 15 -8.15 -22.72 -29.43
C ASP A 15 -8.95 -23.59 -30.45
N ILE A 16 -9.92 -24.35 -29.96
CA ILE A 16 -10.77 -25.20 -30.84
C ILE A 16 -11.77 -24.36 -31.66
N VAL A 17 -12.38 -23.34 -31.05
CA VAL A 17 -13.39 -22.50 -31.72
C VAL A 17 -12.75 -21.46 -32.64
N GLY A 18 -11.49 -21.09 -32.39
CA GLY A 18 -10.75 -20.07 -33.15
C GLY A 18 -11.07 -18.65 -32.71
N VAL A 19 -11.32 -18.42 -31.41
CA VAL A 19 -11.64 -17.11 -30.85
C VAL A 19 -10.74 -16.81 -29.62
N SER A 20 -10.76 -15.57 -29.10
CA SER A 20 -10.02 -15.25 -27.90
C SER A 20 -10.65 -15.88 -26.64
N LYS A 21 -9.84 -16.16 -25.60
CA LYS A 21 -10.30 -16.57 -24.27
C LYS A 21 -11.33 -15.58 -23.69
N MET A 22 -11.16 -14.29 -24.00
CA MET A 22 -12.10 -13.25 -23.59
C MET A 22 -13.47 -13.44 -24.23
N THR A 23 -13.54 -13.84 -25.51
CA THR A 23 -14.80 -14.15 -26.21
C THR A 23 -15.50 -15.33 -25.55
N ILE A 24 -14.76 -16.37 -25.17
CA ILE A 24 -15.32 -17.53 -24.44
C ILE A 24 -15.90 -17.08 -23.09
N SER A 25 -15.15 -16.29 -22.33
CA SER A 25 -15.61 -15.76 -21.04
C SER A 25 -16.88 -14.92 -21.17
N LYS A 26 -16.93 -14.01 -22.14
CA LYS A 26 -18.13 -13.18 -22.43
C LYS A 26 -19.33 -14.04 -22.81
N CYS A 27 -19.13 -15.13 -23.57
CA CYS A 27 -20.20 -16.07 -23.94
C CYS A 27 -20.84 -16.71 -22.71
N PHE A 28 -20.02 -17.25 -21.81
CA PHE A 28 -20.49 -17.88 -20.56
C PHE A 28 -21.15 -16.89 -19.59
N GLN A 29 -20.73 -15.62 -19.63
CA GLN A 29 -21.34 -14.55 -18.81
C GLN A 29 -22.67 -14.05 -19.38
N GLY A 30 -23.07 -14.52 -20.56
CA GLY A 30 -24.36 -14.16 -21.19
C GLY A 30 -24.33 -12.80 -21.90
N ASN A 31 -23.15 -12.30 -22.26
CA ASN A 31 -23.00 -10.98 -22.88
C ASN A 31 -23.70 -10.90 -24.24
N ALA A 32 -24.43 -9.80 -24.51
CA ALA A 32 -25.23 -9.59 -25.69
C ALA A 32 -24.42 -9.43 -27.00
N ASP A 33 -23.11 -9.05 -26.87
CA ASP A 33 -22.24 -8.75 -28.01
C ASP A 33 -21.82 -10.00 -28.83
N ILE A 34 -22.23 -11.22 -28.42
CA ILE A 34 -21.88 -12.46 -29.10
C ILE A 34 -23.11 -13.01 -29.81
N SER A 35 -22.98 -13.28 -31.12
CA SER A 35 -24.07 -13.84 -31.92
C SER A 35 -24.56 -15.18 -31.36
N GLN A 36 -25.84 -15.48 -31.57
CA GLN A 36 -26.44 -16.74 -31.08
C GLN A 36 -25.75 -17.97 -31.69
N GLU A 37 -25.34 -17.88 -32.95
CA GLU A 37 -24.60 -18.93 -33.64
C GLU A 37 -23.26 -19.22 -32.96
N MET A 38 -22.50 -18.18 -32.65
CA MET A 38 -21.24 -18.30 -31.94
C MET A 38 -21.43 -18.84 -30.51
N LYS A 39 -22.47 -18.41 -29.79
CA LYS A 39 -22.82 -18.97 -28.48
C LYS A 39 -23.08 -20.48 -28.57
N ASN A 40 -23.88 -20.90 -29.55
CA ASN A 40 -24.19 -22.32 -29.75
C ASN A 40 -22.93 -23.14 -30.07
N LYS A 41 -22.01 -22.63 -30.89
CA LYS A 41 -20.74 -23.27 -31.24
C LYS A 41 -19.86 -23.43 -29.98
N ILE A 42 -19.71 -22.39 -29.19
CA ILE A 42 -18.91 -22.41 -27.95
C ILE A 42 -19.47 -23.43 -26.94
N MET A 43 -20.80 -23.43 -26.76
CA MET A 43 -21.48 -24.35 -25.83
C MET A 43 -21.37 -25.81 -26.27
N SER A 44 -21.44 -26.07 -27.55
CA SER A 44 -21.26 -27.43 -28.12
C SER A 44 -19.84 -27.94 -27.86
N VAL A 45 -18.82 -27.15 -28.20
CA VAL A 45 -17.41 -27.51 -27.96
C VAL A 45 -17.15 -27.72 -26.49
N ALA A 46 -17.62 -26.80 -25.62
CA ALA A 46 -17.46 -26.93 -24.18
C ALA A 46 -18.02 -28.26 -23.64
N LYS A 47 -19.20 -28.65 -24.10
CA LYS A 47 -19.85 -29.93 -23.73
C LYS A 47 -19.06 -31.13 -24.24
N GLU A 48 -18.57 -31.07 -25.48
CA GLU A 48 -17.80 -32.15 -26.12
C GLU A 48 -16.49 -32.46 -25.39
N ILE A 49 -15.75 -31.39 -24.98
CA ILE A 49 -14.47 -31.56 -24.26
C ILE A 49 -14.64 -31.69 -22.73
N GLY A 50 -15.88 -31.71 -22.24
CA GLY A 50 -16.21 -31.88 -20.82
C GLY A 50 -15.91 -30.64 -19.96
N TYR A 51 -15.91 -29.43 -20.56
CA TYR A 51 -15.73 -28.20 -19.81
C TYR A 51 -17.00 -27.85 -19.04
N VAL A 52 -16.87 -27.70 -17.72
CA VAL A 52 -17.97 -27.23 -16.86
C VAL A 52 -17.74 -25.77 -16.50
N TYR A 53 -18.59 -24.89 -17.05
CA TYR A 53 -18.58 -23.49 -16.62
C TYR A 53 -19.20 -23.36 -15.24
N SER A 54 -18.41 -23.04 -14.25
CA SER A 54 -18.93 -22.54 -12.98
C SER A 54 -18.87 -21.02 -13.02
N LYS A 55 -20.02 -20.35 -12.97
CA LYS A 55 -20.03 -18.89 -12.79
C LYS A 55 -19.30 -18.58 -11.50
N LYS A 56 -18.13 -17.91 -11.59
CA LYS A 56 -17.44 -17.45 -10.39
C LYS A 56 -18.41 -16.52 -9.65
N THR A 57 -18.93 -16.99 -8.54
CA THR A 57 -19.84 -16.21 -7.70
C THR A 57 -19.08 -15.21 -6.84
N LYS A 58 -17.78 -15.40 -6.68
CA LYS A 58 -16.90 -14.55 -5.87
C LYS A 58 -15.59 -14.27 -6.63
N THR A 59 -15.10 -13.06 -6.50
CA THR A 59 -13.77 -12.64 -6.97
C THR A 59 -12.76 -12.93 -5.86
N HIS A 60 -11.67 -13.60 -6.19
CA HIS A 60 -10.61 -13.95 -5.23
C HIS A 60 -9.42 -13.02 -5.41
N ILE A 61 -9.13 -12.24 -4.40
CA ILE A 61 -7.99 -11.30 -4.36
C ILE A 61 -7.02 -11.78 -3.28
N THR A 62 -5.76 -11.88 -3.62
CA THR A 62 -4.69 -12.14 -2.66
C THR A 62 -4.01 -10.83 -2.27
N VAL A 63 -3.93 -10.57 -0.98
CA VAL A 63 -3.17 -9.45 -0.41
C VAL A 63 -1.83 -9.98 0.08
N LEU A 64 -0.73 -9.44 -0.47
CA LEU A 64 0.63 -9.73 -0.05
C LEU A 64 1.12 -8.58 0.82
N ALA A 65 1.55 -8.86 2.04
CA ALA A 65 2.03 -7.85 2.98
C ALA A 65 3.36 -8.29 3.63
N PRO A 66 4.27 -7.37 3.99
CA PRO A 66 5.51 -7.72 4.69
C PRO A 66 5.23 -8.24 6.10
N SER A 67 6.21 -8.92 6.69
CA SER A 67 6.10 -9.45 8.07
C SER A 67 5.84 -8.37 9.12
N THR A 68 6.30 -7.15 8.88
CA THR A 68 6.03 -5.98 9.72
C THR A 68 4.54 -5.66 9.85
N PHE A 69 3.69 -6.17 8.94
CA PHE A 69 2.24 -6.07 9.05
C PHE A 69 1.68 -6.66 10.38
N LEU A 70 2.38 -7.63 10.95
CA LEU A 70 2.00 -8.28 12.21
C LEU A 70 2.57 -7.60 13.45
N ASP A 71 3.44 -6.59 13.29
CA ASP A 71 4.05 -5.89 14.40
C ASP A 71 3.00 -5.04 15.12
N SER A 72 3.02 -5.10 16.45
CA SER A 72 2.01 -4.44 17.31
C SER A 72 1.94 -2.91 17.15
N ASN A 73 2.97 -2.31 16.58
CA ASN A 73 3.07 -0.86 16.35
C ASN A 73 2.67 -0.43 14.92
N GLU A 74 2.31 -1.37 14.03
CA GLU A 74 1.94 -1.09 12.64
C GLU A 74 0.42 -1.02 12.45
N GLU A 75 -0.22 -0.05 13.10
CA GLU A 75 -1.67 0.18 12.99
C GLU A 75 -2.10 0.62 11.58
N PHE A 76 -1.19 1.25 10.81
CA PHE A 76 -1.50 1.79 9.50
C PHE A 76 -1.90 0.69 8.50
N TYR A 77 -1.05 -0.31 8.29
CA TYR A 77 -1.32 -1.38 7.33
C TYR A 77 -2.44 -2.32 7.79
N SER A 78 -2.51 -2.61 9.08
CA SER A 78 -3.62 -3.38 9.65
C SER A 78 -4.96 -2.66 9.49
N GLY A 79 -4.98 -1.34 9.67
CA GLY A 79 -6.13 -0.48 9.41
C GLY A 79 -6.56 -0.48 7.94
N LEU A 80 -5.60 -0.37 7.00
CA LEU A 80 -5.88 -0.46 5.57
C LEU A 80 -6.48 -1.83 5.19
N PHE A 81 -5.89 -2.93 5.68
CA PHE A 81 -6.42 -4.27 5.41
C PHE A 81 -7.82 -4.45 5.98
N LYS A 82 -8.08 -3.96 7.19
CA LYS A 82 -9.42 -3.98 7.80
C LYS A 82 -10.45 -3.30 6.89
N ARG A 83 -10.14 -2.09 6.37
CA ARG A 83 -11.02 -1.36 5.45
C ARG A 83 -11.21 -2.07 4.11
N LEU A 84 -10.15 -2.68 3.57
CA LEU A 84 -10.24 -3.51 2.37
C LEU A 84 -11.19 -4.69 2.61
N ASN A 85 -11.07 -5.38 3.74
CA ASN A 85 -11.91 -6.53 4.09
C ASN A 85 -13.38 -6.14 4.29
N GLU A 86 -13.67 -5.04 4.95
CA GLU A 86 -15.02 -4.48 5.09
C GLU A 86 -15.64 -4.19 3.71
N SER A 87 -14.89 -3.53 2.82
CA SER A 87 -15.35 -3.20 1.47
C SER A 87 -15.53 -4.44 0.58
N SER A 88 -14.69 -5.46 0.73
CA SER A 88 -14.71 -6.69 -0.06
C SER A 88 -15.96 -7.52 0.23
N THR A 89 -16.40 -7.56 1.48
CA THR A 89 -17.59 -8.29 1.92
C THR A 89 -18.84 -7.79 1.20
N ILE A 90 -18.97 -6.48 1.02
CA ILE A 90 -20.12 -5.86 0.32
C ILE A 90 -20.13 -6.20 -1.18
N ARG A 91 -18.95 -6.48 -1.76
CA ARG A 91 -18.76 -6.67 -3.21
C ARG A 91 -18.62 -8.12 -3.65
N ASN A 92 -18.88 -9.10 -2.79
CA ASN A 92 -18.63 -10.51 -3.05
C ASN A 92 -17.18 -10.85 -3.44
N ILE A 93 -16.23 -10.13 -2.85
CA ILE A 93 -14.80 -10.38 -3.00
C ILE A 93 -14.32 -11.18 -1.78
N VAL A 94 -13.53 -12.23 -2.02
CA VAL A 94 -12.81 -12.97 -1.01
C VAL A 94 -11.38 -12.46 -0.97
N LEU A 95 -10.95 -11.94 0.16
CA LEU A 95 -9.56 -11.55 0.39
C LEU A 95 -8.82 -12.66 1.12
N ASN A 96 -7.67 -13.05 0.57
CA ASN A 96 -6.69 -13.91 1.22
C ASN A 96 -5.48 -13.07 1.58
N LEU A 97 -5.09 -13.02 2.86
CA LEU A 97 -3.88 -12.35 3.30
C LEU A 97 -2.73 -13.36 3.37
N ILE A 98 -1.64 -13.04 2.70
CA ILE A 98 -0.37 -13.77 2.79
C ILE A 98 0.67 -12.80 3.34
N VAL A 99 1.21 -13.12 4.51
CA VAL A 99 2.30 -12.37 5.13
C VAL A 99 3.62 -12.94 4.64
N VAL A 100 4.39 -12.11 3.94
CA VAL A 100 5.65 -12.46 3.31
C VAL A 100 6.79 -12.18 4.29
N LYS A 101 7.51 -13.23 4.68
CA LYS A 101 8.77 -13.11 5.42
C LYS A 101 9.92 -13.24 4.45
N THR A 102 10.98 -12.50 4.67
CA THR A 102 12.16 -12.45 3.78
C THR A 102 12.78 -13.83 3.51
N ILE A 103 12.60 -14.78 4.43
CA ILE A 103 13.16 -16.13 4.32
C ILE A 103 12.25 -17.08 3.51
N ASP A 104 10.95 -16.76 3.40
CA ASP A 104 9.92 -17.67 2.88
C ASP A 104 9.45 -17.30 1.46
N GLU A 105 10.08 -16.32 0.79
CA GLU A 105 9.62 -15.81 -0.52
C GLU A 105 9.44 -16.91 -1.56
N GLN A 106 10.42 -17.79 -1.68
CA GLN A 106 10.36 -18.89 -2.64
C GLN A 106 9.36 -19.98 -2.23
N GLU A 107 9.20 -20.21 -0.93
CA GLU A 107 8.18 -21.14 -0.41
C GLU A 107 6.76 -20.63 -0.67
N ILE A 108 6.52 -19.35 -0.50
CA ILE A 108 5.21 -18.73 -0.81
C ILE A 108 4.85 -18.95 -2.26
N ILE A 109 5.80 -18.75 -3.19
CA ILE A 109 5.57 -18.96 -4.62
C ILE A 109 5.33 -20.44 -4.95
N ASN A 110 6.04 -21.36 -4.30
CA ASN A 110 5.94 -22.78 -4.55
C ASN A 110 4.69 -23.42 -3.89
N HIS A 111 4.26 -22.92 -2.75
CA HIS A 111 3.17 -23.52 -1.98
C HIS A 111 1.80 -22.87 -2.19
N HIS A 112 1.76 -21.62 -2.66
CA HIS A 112 0.50 -20.94 -2.97
C HIS A 112 0.17 -21.06 -4.46
N SER A 113 -0.91 -21.76 -4.77
CA SER A 113 -1.42 -21.78 -6.15
C SER A 113 -2.11 -20.46 -6.44
N PHE A 114 -1.50 -19.68 -7.35
CA PHE A 114 -2.11 -18.45 -7.87
C PHE A 114 -3.11 -18.72 -9.00
N ASP A 115 -3.34 -19.99 -9.39
CA ASP A 115 -4.20 -20.38 -10.51
C ASP A 115 -5.66 -19.94 -10.36
N SER A 116 -6.14 -19.76 -9.12
CA SER A 116 -7.50 -19.35 -8.81
C SER A 116 -7.64 -17.90 -8.36
N VAL A 117 -6.54 -17.13 -8.39
CA VAL A 117 -6.51 -15.73 -7.98
C VAL A 117 -6.88 -14.83 -9.15
N ASP A 118 -7.83 -13.92 -8.93
CA ASP A 118 -8.30 -12.98 -9.96
C ASP A 118 -7.53 -11.66 -9.94
N GLY A 119 -6.87 -11.34 -8.82
CA GLY A 119 -6.04 -10.15 -8.67
C GLY A 119 -5.17 -10.20 -7.42
N ILE A 120 -4.12 -9.41 -7.41
CA ILE A 120 -3.16 -9.30 -6.32
C ILE A 120 -3.08 -7.84 -5.86
N ILE A 121 -3.11 -7.63 -4.55
CA ILE A 121 -2.81 -6.34 -3.91
C ILE A 121 -1.51 -6.52 -3.14
N ILE A 122 -0.51 -5.71 -3.45
CA ILE A 122 0.73 -5.61 -2.69
C ILE A 122 0.56 -4.46 -1.71
N LEU A 123 0.55 -4.77 -0.43
CA LEU A 123 0.31 -3.81 0.65
C LEU A 123 1.63 -3.51 1.36
N GLY A 124 2.23 -2.35 1.05
CA GLY A 124 3.54 -1.98 1.58
C GLY A 124 4.72 -2.51 0.76
N GLN A 125 5.93 -2.35 1.31
CA GLN A 125 7.17 -2.70 0.62
C GLN A 125 7.52 -4.18 0.80
N LEU A 126 7.67 -4.88 -0.31
CA LEU A 126 8.21 -6.24 -0.39
C LEU A 126 9.52 -6.26 -1.20
N PRO A 127 10.37 -7.28 -1.07
CA PRO A 127 11.60 -7.37 -1.83
C PRO A 127 11.36 -7.37 -3.34
N ARG A 128 12.18 -6.60 -4.05
CA ARG A 128 12.03 -6.42 -5.50
C ARG A 128 12.04 -7.73 -6.30
N PRO A 129 12.96 -8.70 -6.05
CA PRO A 129 12.97 -9.96 -6.79
C PRO A 129 11.66 -10.75 -6.64
N PHE A 130 11.06 -10.72 -5.45
CA PHE A 130 9.76 -11.34 -5.20
C PHE A 130 8.65 -10.68 -6.02
N ILE A 131 8.62 -9.35 -6.10
CA ILE A 131 7.63 -8.61 -6.89
C ILE A 131 7.79 -8.90 -8.40
N GLU A 132 9.02 -8.92 -8.92
CA GLU A 132 9.30 -9.28 -10.33
C GLU A 132 8.75 -10.68 -10.66
N GLN A 133 8.84 -11.62 -9.74
CA GLN A 133 8.30 -12.95 -9.88
C GLN A 133 6.77 -12.98 -9.82
N ILE A 134 6.13 -12.22 -8.91
CA ILE A 134 4.67 -12.06 -8.84
C ILE A 134 4.12 -11.47 -10.14
N VAL A 135 4.76 -10.44 -10.67
CA VAL A 135 4.35 -9.80 -11.94
C VAL A 135 4.43 -10.77 -13.12
N SER A 136 5.41 -11.69 -13.11
CA SER A 136 5.56 -12.70 -14.18
C SER A 136 4.38 -13.67 -14.31
N PHE A 137 3.52 -13.78 -13.30
CA PHE A 137 2.28 -14.57 -13.35
C PHE A 137 1.19 -13.96 -14.23
N ASN A 138 1.36 -12.71 -14.68
CA ASN A 138 0.38 -11.98 -15.49
C ASN A 138 -1.03 -11.91 -14.87
N ILE A 139 -1.10 -11.89 -13.53
CA ILE A 139 -2.32 -11.64 -12.77
C ILE A 139 -2.43 -10.13 -12.56
N PRO A 140 -3.62 -9.52 -12.74
CA PRO A 140 -3.83 -8.11 -12.43
C PRO A 140 -3.31 -7.77 -11.03
N THR A 141 -2.31 -6.92 -10.95
CA THR A 141 -1.60 -6.60 -9.69
C THR A 141 -1.56 -5.10 -9.49
N ILE A 142 -1.81 -4.66 -8.26
CA ILE A 142 -1.74 -3.26 -7.84
C ILE A 142 -0.91 -3.12 -6.56
N CYS A 143 -0.12 -2.07 -6.47
CA CYS A 143 0.59 -1.69 -5.24
C CYS A 143 -0.20 -0.67 -4.43
N VAL A 144 -0.13 -0.77 -3.12
CA VAL A 144 -0.69 0.20 -2.18
C VAL A 144 0.40 0.69 -1.24
N ASP A 145 0.54 2.01 -1.17
CA ASP A 145 1.48 2.75 -0.33
C ASP A 145 2.97 2.59 -0.68
N PHE A 146 3.30 1.93 -1.79
CA PHE A 146 4.68 1.79 -2.24
C PHE A 146 4.80 1.84 -3.77
N ILE A 147 5.88 2.46 -4.29
CA ILE A 147 6.17 2.57 -5.72
C ILE A 147 7.43 1.75 -6.03
N TYR A 148 7.32 0.81 -6.96
CA TYR A 148 8.46 0.08 -7.51
C TYR A 148 8.96 0.76 -8.78
N ARG A 149 10.10 1.44 -8.70
CA ARG A 149 10.73 2.05 -9.89
C ARG A 149 11.13 0.96 -10.88
N ASN A 150 10.86 1.18 -12.17
CA ASN A 150 11.18 0.25 -13.27
C ASN A 150 10.44 -1.11 -13.20
N ILE A 151 9.30 -1.17 -12.52
CA ILE A 151 8.33 -2.25 -12.64
C ILE A 151 7.00 -1.58 -13.00
N GLU A 152 6.38 -2.01 -14.12
CA GLU A 152 5.08 -1.49 -14.54
C GLU A 152 3.97 -2.07 -13.66
N LEU A 153 3.61 -1.32 -12.63
CA LEU A 153 2.53 -1.64 -11.71
C LEU A 153 1.69 -0.40 -11.42
N ASP A 154 0.39 -0.55 -11.51
CA ASP A 154 -0.53 0.46 -10.99
C ASP A 154 -0.32 0.63 -9.50
N THR A 155 -0.30 1.87 -9.03
CA THR A 155 -0.01 2.17 -7.63
C THR A 155 -0.99 3.18 -7.06
N ILE A 156 -1.48 2.91 -5.86
CA ILE A 156 -2.27 3.85 -5.05
C ILE A 156 -1.40 4.30 -3.88
N THR A 157 -1.11 5.59 -3.81
CA THR A 157 -0.34 6.20 -2.71
C THR A 157 -1.06 7.41 -2.16
N SER A 158 -0.73 7.78 -0.92
CA SER A 158 -1.10 9.07 -0.37
C SER A 158 -0.40 10.20 -1.12
N ASN A 159 -1.04 11.36 -1.22
CA ASN A 159 -0.40 12.55 -1.80
C ASN A 159 0.56 13.18 -0.78
N ASN A 160 1.64 12.47 -0.49
CA ASN A 160 2.61 12.77 0.58
C ASN A 160 3.23 14.16 0.43
N PHE A 161 3.59 14.53 -0.81
CA PHE A 161 4.19 15.82 -1.11
C PHE A 161 3.23 16.98 -0.77
N ASN A 162 2.01 16.96 -1.31
CA ASN A 162 1.06 18.04 -1.08
C ASN A 162 0.56 18.08 0.37
N ALA A 163 0.41 16.94 1.04
CA ALA A 163 0.02 16.90 2.45
C ALA A 163 1.05 17.63 3.30
N SER A 164 2.33 17.32 3.15
CA SER A 164 3.40 17.97 3.90
C SER A 164 3.61 19.44 3.51
N TYR A 165 3.48 19.75 2.21
CA TYR A 165 3.51 21.15 1.74
C TYR A 165 2.42 21.99 2.40
N ASN A 166 1.19 21.51 2.41
CA ASN A 166 0.05 22.21 3.00
C ASN A 166 0.21 22.37 4.52
N LEU A 167 0.67 21.32 5.22
CA LEU A 167 0.93 21.37 6.66
C LEU A 167 2.02 22.40 6.99
N THR A 168 3.11 22.40 6.22
CA THR A 168 4.20 23.36 6.42
C THR A 168 3.75 24.79 6.12
N SER A 169 2.99 24.99 5.05
CA SER A 169 2.41 26.30 4.71
C SER A 169 1.48 26.79 5.83
N TYR A 170 0.64 25.90 6.37
CA TYR A 170 -0.21 26.24 7.52
C TYR A 170 0.61 26.75 8.71
N LEU A 171 1.71 26.07 9.06
CA LEU A 171 2.61 26.54 10.14
C LEU A 171 3.23 27.89 9.83
N ILE A 172 3.65 28.12 8.60
CA ILE A 172 4.21 29.40 8.13
C ILE A 172 3.19 30.53 8.23
N ASP A 173 1.95 30.29 7.83
CA ASP A 173 0.86 31.25 7.89
C ASP A 173 0.51 31.63 9.35
N HIS A 174 0.77 30.71 10.30
CA HIS A 174 0.63 30.94 11.75
C HIS A 174 1.88 31.57 12.38
N GLY A 175 2.82 32.03 11.58
CA GLY A 175 3.98 32.82 12.02
C GLY A 175 5.24 32.01 12.32
N HIS A 176 5.22 30.69 12.19
CA HIS A 176 6.41 29.87 12.40
C HIS A 176 7.45 30.10 11.29
N ARG A 177 8.72 30.27 11.67
CA ARG A 177 9.85 30.45 10.76
C ARG A 177 11.00 29.48 11.08
N GLU A 178 11.07 28.95 12.27
CA GLU A 178 11.96 27.88 12.69
C GLU A 178 11.12 26.60 12.78
N ILE A 179 11.07 25.83 11.70
CA ILE A 179 10.23 24.62 11.57
C ILE A 179 11.16 23.42 11.38
N GLY A 180 10.97 22.37 12.16
CA GLY A 180 11.70 21.12 12.05
C GLY A 180 10.94 20.08 11.20
N PHE A 181 11.68 19.16 10.62
CA PHE A 181 11.13 17.95 9.98
C PHE A 181 11.64 16.71 10.70
N ILE A 182 10.72 15.80 11.04
CA ILE A 182 11.07 14.54 11.68
C ILE A 182 10.76 13.40 10.71
N GLY A 183 11.81 12.73 10.25
CA GLY A 183 11.75 11.62 9.31
C GLY A 183 13.12 11.37 8.70
N LYS A 184 13.57 10.11 8.70
CA LYS A 184 14.86 9.74 8.11
C LYS A 184 14.78 9.74 6.60
N LEU A 185 15.55 10.64 5.98
CA LEU A 185 15.63 10.73 4.53
C LEU A 185 16.19 9.44 3.93
N ASN A 186 15.71 9.11 2.76
CA ASN A 186 16.07 7.91 2.00
C ASN A 186 15.62 6.56 2.60
N SER A 187 14.84 6.57 3.69
CA SER A 187 14.25 5.35 4.23
C SER A 187 13.10 4.85 3.35
N THR A 188 12.16 5.73 3.00
CA THR A 188 11.03 5.39 2.12
C THR A 188 10.74 6.53 1.14
N ILE A 189 10.08 6.21 0.03
CA ILE A 189 9.63 7.22 -0.95
C ILE A 189 8.65 8.20 -0.29
N SER A 190 7.74 7.71 0.54
CA SER A 190 6.73 8.53 1.22
C SER A 190 7.34 9.56 2.17
N ILE A 191 8.41 9.20 2.90
CA ILE A 191 9.15 10.15 3.76
C ILE A 191 9.85 11.20 2.91
N ASN A 192 10.50 10.79 1.82
CA ASN A 192 11.15 11.72 0.91
C ASN A 192 10.17 12.71 0.26
N ASP A 193 9.02 12.23 -0.18
CA ASP A 193 7.99 13.09 -0.76
C ASP A 193 7.46 14.09 0.26
N ARG A 194 7.25 13.69 1.50
CA ARG A 194 6.86 14.59 2.59
C ARG A 194 7.95 15.63 2.89
N TYR A 195 9.20 15.20 2.92
CA TYR A 195 10.33 16.14 3.07
C TYR A 195 10.39 17.15 1.92
N LEU A 196 10.20 16.71 0.68
CA LEU A 196 10.21 17.60 -0.48
C LEU A 196 9.05 18.60 -0.43
N GLY A 197 7.88 18.20 0.04
CA GLY A 197 6.76 19.10 0.28
C GLY A 197 7.08 20.16 1.35
N TYR A 198 7.62 19.72 2.50
CA TYR A 198 8.10 20.61 3.55
C TYR A 198 9.14 21.60 3.02
N TYR A 199 10.17 21.12 2.34
CA TYR A 199 11.25 21.96 1.82
C TYR A 199 10.75 22.97 0.78
N LYS A 200 9.82 22.56 -0.10
CA LYS A 200 9.20 23.46 -1.07
C LYS A 200 8.46 24.61 -0.40
N ALA A 201 7.68 24.34 0.64
CA ALA A 201 6.98 25.39 1.37
C ALA A 201 7.93 26.40 2.04
N LEU A 202 9.05 25.93 2.62
CA LEU A 202 10.09 26.82 3.14
C LEU A 202 10.68 27.69 2.05
N MET A 203 11.06 27.10 0.90
CA MET A 203 11.65 27.82 -0.23
C MET A 203 10.75 28.94 -0.74
N GLU A 204 9.49 28.66 -0.97
CA GLU A 204 8.51 29.63 -1.50
C GLU A 204 8.27 30.81 -0.54
N ASN A 205 8.49 30.59 0.74
CA ASN A 205 8.38 31.62 1.77
C ASN A 205 9.71 32.25 2.18
N ASN A 206 10.81 32.01 1.41
CA ASN A 206 12.15 32.51 1.68
C ASN A 206 12.69 32.15 3.07
N ILE A 207 12.28 31.00 3.60
CA ILE A 207 12.77 30.46 4.88
C ILE A 207 13.93 29.52 4.57
N LYS A 208 15.10 29.83 5.15
CA LYS A 208 16.29 29.00 4.97
C LYS A 208 16.15 27.70 5.75
N LEU A 209 16.37 26.56 5.09
CA LEU A 209 16.45 25.27 5.73
C LEU A 209 17.56 25.26 6.80
N ASN A 210 17.24 24.81 8.00
CA ASN A 210 18.21 24.55 9.05
C ASN A 210 18.41 23.03 9.19
N GLU A 211 19.55 22.53 8.74
CA GLU A 211 19.86 21.10 8.78
C GLU A 211 19.84 20.49 10.19
N LYS A 212 20.04 21.32 11.24
CA LYS A 212 19.93 20.87 12.63
C LYS A 212 18.49 20.52 13.06
N TYR A 213 17.52 20.94 12.25
CA TYR A 213 16.10 20.67 12.44
C TYR A 213 15.59 19.51 11.58
N LEU A 214 16.49 18.83 10.84
CA LEU A 214 16.22 17.56 10.20
C LEU A 214 16.55 16.45 11.20
N ILE A 215 15.54 15.79 11.71
CA ILE A 215 15.65 14.84 12.82
C ILE A 215 15.28 13.45 12.32
N GLU A 216 16.14 12.48 12.56
CA GLU A 216 15.87 11.10 12.22
C GLU A 216 14.91 10.47 13.25
N ASP A 217 13.96 9.67 12.77
CA ASP A 217 12.96 8.95 13.55
C ASP A 217 13.24 7.44 13.61
N ARG A 218 14.22 6.95 12.85
CA ARG A 218 14.52 5.53 12.70
C ARG A 218 15.98 5.26 12.42
N ASN A 219 16.41 4.03 12.69
CA ASN A 219 17.75 3.55 12.41
C ASN A 219 17.92 3.16 10.92
N ASP A 220 19.11 2.63 10.55
CA ASP A 220 19.42 2.21 9.18
C ASP A 220 18.65 0.95 8.74
N TYR A 221 18.08 0.21 9.67
CA TYR A 221 17.24 -0.96 9.41
C TYR A 221 15.76 -0.61 9.21
N GLY A 222 15.40 0.69 9.36
CA GLY A 222 14.02 1.17 9.24
C GLY A 222 13.19 1.05 10.52
N GLU A 223 13.78 0.59 11.62
CA GLU A 223 13.12 0.49 12.92
C GLU A 223 13.07 1.86 13.60
N ILE A 224 11.92 2.19 14.21
CA ILE A 224 11.76 3.45 14.95
C ILE A 224 12.77 3.52 16.08
N SER A 225 13.48 4.64 16.18
CA SER A 225 14.49 4.91 17.18
C SER A 225 14.14 6.12 18.04
N ASP A 226 14.88 6.32 19.12
CA ASP A 226 14.68 7.52 19.97
C ASP A 226 14.90 8.81 19.18
N ILE A 227 13.94 9.73 19.30
CA ILE A 227 14.00 11.05 18.65
C ILE A 227 14.97 11.93 19.40
N VAL A 228 16.13 12.22 18.81
CA VAL A 228 17.16 13.08 19.42
C VAL A 228 16.92 14.53 19.01
N LEU A 229 16.36 15.31 19.93
CA LEU A 229 16.04 16.71 19.69
C LEU A 229 17.29 17.62 19.82
N PRO A 230 17.40 18.68 18.99
CA PRO A 230 18.49 19.65 19.10
C PRO A 230 18.37 20.49 20.39
N LYS A 231 19.49 21.01 20.91
CA LYS A 231 19.50 21.85 22.12
C LYS A 231 18.61 23.09 22.02
N LYS A 232 18.57 23.73 20.83
CA LYS A 232 17.64 24.79 20.52
C LYS A 232 16.52 24.18 19.65
N LEU A 233 15.31 24.10 20.19
CA LEU A 233 14.17 23.57 19.47
C LEU A 233 13.69 24.55 18.39
N PRO A 234 13.17 24.06 17.26
CA PRO A 234 12.34 24.86 16.38
C PRO A 234 11.02 25.23 17.06
N THR A 235 10.28 26.15 16.49
CA THR A 235 9.00 26.58 17.04
C THR A 235 7.82 25.70 16.62
N ALA A 236 8.02 24.83 15.64
CA ALA A 236 7.06 23.84 15.16
C ALA A 236 7.77 22.68 14.49
N PHE A 237 7.06 21.56 14.35
CA PHE A 237 7.56 20.36 13.69
C PHE A 237 6.57 19.83 12.67
N VAL A 238 7.08 19.32 11.56
CA VAL A 238 6.38 18.49 10.60
C VAL A 238 6.88 17.06 10.78
N CYS A 239 6.02 16.17 11.28
CA CYS A 239 6.34 14.77 11.46
C CYS A 239 5.95 13.96 10.22
N ASN A 240 6.72 12.92 9.91
CA ASN A 240 6.44 12.10 8.74
C ASN A 240 5.15 11.26 8.87
N ASN A 241 4.68 10.97 10.09
CA ASN A 241 3.40 10.30 10.36
C ASN A 241 2.90 10.60 11.77
N ASP A 242 1.67 10.15 12.08
CA ASP A 242 0.99 10.41 13.35
C ASP A 242 1.69 9.73 14.54
N HIS A 243 2.23 8.52 14.34
CA HIS A 243 2.96 7.81 15.41
C HIS A 243 4.22 8.58 15.83
N ILE A 244 4.96 9.14 14.88
CA ILE A 244 6.13 9.98 15.17
C ILE A 244 5.72 11.29 15.84
N ALA A 245 4.58 11.86 15.47
CA ALA A 245 4.03 13.04 16.16
C ALA A 245 3.68 12.72 17.63
N TYR A 246 3.07 11.55 17.86
CA TYR A 246 2.81 11.05 19.21
C TYR A 246 4.09 10.90 20.04
N LEU A 247 5.10 10.21 19.51
CA LEU A 247 6.39 10.03 20.18
C LEU A 247 7.11 11.36 20.47
N LEU A 248 7.00 12.33 19.56
CA LEU A 248 7.53 13.68 19.78
C LEU A 248 6.83 14.36 20.97
N ILE A 249 5.51 14.29 21.07
CA ILE A 249 4.73 14.87 22.17
C ILE A 249 5.16 14.25 23.49
N GLU A 250 5.26 12.93 23.56
CA GLU A 250 5.76 12.24 24.77
C GLU A 250 7.18 12.68 25.16
N LYS A 251 8.06 12.84 24.16
CA LYS A 251 9.42 13.35 24.38
C LYS A 251 9.41 14.78 24.92
N LEU A 252 8.62 15.67 24.34
CA LEU A 252 8.51 17.07 24.78
C LEU A 252 7.95 17.17 26.21
N LYS A 253 6.95 16.34 26.55
CA LYS A 253 6.43 16.23 27.91
C LYS A 253 7.51 15.80 28.91
N SER A 254 8.31 14.78 28.56
CA SER A 254 9.40 14.28 29.41
C SER A 254 10.49 15.32 29.68
N MET A 255 10.61 16.31 28.80
CA MET A 255 11.53 17.46 28.95
C MET A 255 10.93 18.61 29.78
N ASN A 256 9.75 18.42 30.38
CA ASN A 256 8.99 19.43 31.12
C ASN A 256 8.67 20.69 30.28
N ILE A 257 8.48 20.52 28.99
CA ILE A 257 8.00 21.61 28.13
C ILE A 257 6.52 21.84 28.45
N ASN A 258 6.15 23.10 28.60
CA ASN A 258 4.77 23.51 28.92
C ASN A 258 3.80 23.00 27.85
N VAL A 259 2.68 22.43 28.27
CA VAL A 259 1.61 21.91 27.40
C VAL A 259 1.12 22.98 26.42
N GLU A 260 1.05 24.23 26.82
CA GLU A 260 0.69 25.35 25.94
C GLU A 260 1.68 25.55 24.79
N ASP A 261 2.97 25.34 25.03
CA ASP A 261 4.00 25.43 23.98
C ASP A 261 3.95 24.19 23.07
N ILE A 262 3.62 23.01 23.61
CA ILE A 262 3.34 21.81 22.80
C ILE A 262 2.10 22.03 21.92
N GLN A 263 1.04 22.64 22.47
CA GLN A 263 -0.15 23.01 21.69
C GLN A 263 0.18 23.93 20.51
N LYS A 264 0.98 24.99 20.76
CA LYS A 264 1.41 25.90 19.70
C LYS A 264 2.20 25.19 18.61
N ALA A 265 3.06 24.23 19.01
CA ALA A 265 3.94 23.50 18.11
C ALA A 265 3.21 22.41 17.29
N THR A 266 2.12 21.84 17.82
CA THR A 266 1.41 20.70 17.21
C THR A 266 0.05 21.09 16.63
N GLY A 267 -0.55 22.18 17.10
CA GLY A 267 -1.93 22.57 16.77
C GLY A 267 -3.00 21.71 17.43
N LEU A 268 -2.62 20.71 18.25
CA LEU A 268 -3.57 19.86 18.97
C LEU A 268 -4.19 20.60 20.15
N PRO A 269 -5.47 20.35 20.49
CA PRO A 269 -6.09 20.86 21.71
C PRO A 269 -5.36 20.36 22.96
N ILE A 270 -5.26 21.22 24.00
CA ILE A 270 -4.62 20.85 25.27
C ILE A 270 -5.22 19.54 25.84
N GLU A 271 -6.53 19.40 25.75
CA GLU A 271 -7.25 18.22 26.24
C GLU A 271 -6.86 16.92 25.53
N GLU A 272 -6.45 16.99 24.27
CA GLU A 272 -5.91 15.84 23.52
C GLU A 272 -4.46 15.57 23.92
N ILE A 273 -3.66 16.62 24.06
CA ILE A 273 -2.26 16.50 24.50
C ILE A 273 -2.16 15.90 25.92
N GLU A 274 -3.08 16.26 26.81
CA GLU A 274 -3.11 15.74 28.18
C GLU A 274 -3.53 14.25 28.25
N LYS A 275 -4.28 13.76 27.26
CA LYS A 275 -4.71 12.37 27.17
C LYS A 275 -3.65 11.43 26.57
N LEU A 276 -2.71 11.99 25.83
CA LEU A 276 -1.56 11.26 25.30
C LEU A 276 -0.54 11.06 26.41
#